data_21d9041de192aa4e3e47ca8fb3b13ada
#
_entry.id   21d9041de192aa4e3e47ca8fb3b13ada
#
_cell.length_a   1.000
_cell.length_b   1.000
_cell.length_c   1.000
_cell.angle_alpha   90.00
_cell.angle_beta   90.00
_cell.angle_gamma   90.00
#
_symmetry.space_group_name_H-M   'P 1'
#
loop_
_entity.id
_entity.type
_entity.pdbx_description
1 polymer ?
#
loop_
_entity_poly.entity_id
_entity_poly.type
_entity_poly.pdbx_seq_one_letter_code
_entity_poly.pdbx_strand_id
1 'polypeptide(L)'
;MVLSGLSKRFGARVAVDDVSLTVHRGRIHGLLGPNGAGKTTTLRMVLGVVRPDLGTIELDGRALTPDVPRGRCGIAGFVETPNFYPYLSASRNLELLSAWDGPMAHRKVEELLERVGLADRAHSRVRGFSTGMRQRLGLAAALISDPQVLVVDEPTTGLDPAGIRDLHALLTQLAAAGHTIVLSSHDLAEVDQLCTDVSVLRSGAVVYDGTMTALRDRAPAHAWRLRTSDDERAAELATGQAQLSVHPGSGALMVAAGTAELDDYVIALAAAGVAVRELRREDLPFESLFFQLTEPASDPPQPLLSGRSDQ
;
A
#
# COMPACT_ATOMS: atom_id res chain seq x y z
N MET A 1 5.92 -12.01 -11.32
CA MET A 1 5.97 -10.76 -12.08
C MET A 1 7.15 -9.95 -11.59
N VAL A 2 7.90 -9.30 -12.50
CA VAL A 2 9.08 -8.47 -12.15
C VAL A 2 8.90 -7.09 -12.76
N LEU A 3 9.09 -6.06 -11.96
CA LEU A 3 9.17 -4.67 -12.37
C LEU A 3 10.65 -4.26 -12.30
N SER A 4 11.20 -3.65 -13.34
CA SER A 4 12.61 -3.27 -13.40
C SER A 4 12.75 -1.82 -13.88
N GLY A 5 13.25 -0.96 -12.99
CA GLY A 5 13.58 0.43 -13.30
C GLY A 5 12.40 1.29 -13.75
N LEU A 6 11.18 1.01 -13.27
CA LEU A 6 10.00 1.75 -13.71
C LEU A 6 10.07 3.20 -13.28
N SER A 7 9.93 4.11 -14.25
CA SER A 7 9.86 5.54 -13.99
C SER A 7 8.68 6.17 -14.73
N LYS A 8 8.05 7.18 -14.09
CA LYS A 8 6.93 7.94 -14.66
C LYS A 8 6.92 9.37 -14.18
N ARG A 9 6.83 10.29 -15.15
CA ARG A 9 6.69 11.72 -14.90
C ARG A 9 5.37 12.24 -15.47
N PHE A 10 4.78 13.19 -14.78
CA PHE A 10 3.63 13.96 -15.24
C PHE A 10 3.99 15.46 -15.19
N GLY A 11 4.35 16.02 -16.33
CA GLY A 11 4.91 17.37 -16.40
C GLY A 11 6.20 17.47 -15.60
N ALA A 12 6.28 18.38 -14.63
CA ALA A 12 7.44 18.56 -13.75
C ALA A 12 7.49 17.54 -12.60
N ARG A 13 6.38 16.86 -12.28
CA ARG A 13 6.29 15.93 -11.14
C ARG A 13 6.79 14.55 -11.53
N VAL A 14 7.77 14.03 -10.79
CA VAL A 14 8.16 12.61 -10.83
C VAL A 14 7.18 11.86 -9.91
N ALA A 15 6.39 10.97 -10.48
CA ALA A 15 5.41 10.17 -9.73
C ALA A 15 5.96 8.80 -9.32
N VAL A 16 6.84 8.24 -10.15
CA VAL A 16 7.55 6.97 -9.92
C VAL A 16 8.98 7.15 -10.44
N ASP A 17 9.97 6.75 -9.64
CA ASP A 17 11.39 6.95 -9.89
C ASP A 17 12.16 5.65 -9.62
N ASP A 18 12.62 5.00 -10.68
CA ASP A 18 13.42 3.76 -10.64
C ASP A 18 12.85 2.62 -9.77
N VAL A 19 11.53 2.42 -9.84
CA VAL A 19 10.87 1.36 -9.05
C VAL A 19 11.20 -0.02 -9.62
N SER A 20 11.87 -0.83 -8.80
CA SER A 20 12.17 -2.23 -9.08
C SER A 20 11.65 -3.09 -7.91
N LEU A 21 10.87 -4.13 -8.23
CA LEU A 21 10.33 -5.07 -7.24
C LEU A 21 9.94 -6.40 -7.88
N THR A 22 9.83 -7.44 -7.05
CA THR A 22 9.45 -8.78 -7.49
C THR A 22 8.19 -9.27 -6.79
N VAL A 23 7.17 -9.59 -7.57
CA VAL A 23 5.93 -10.20 -7.09
C VAL A 23 5.97 -11.71 -7.31
N HIS A 24 5.95 -12.46 -6.21
CA HIS A 24 6.00 -13.92 -6.24
C HIS A 24 4.65 -14.55 -6.55
N ARG A 25 4.67 -15.62 -7.34
CA ARG A 25 3.45 -16.30 -7.78
C ARG A 25 2.68 -16.92 -6.61
N GLY A 26 1.34 -16.83 -6.65
CA GLY A 26 0.43 -17.40 -5.64
C GLY A 26 0.49 -16.71 -4.28
N ARG A 27 1.05 -15.51 -4.20
CA ARG A 27 1.16 -14.73 -2.96
C ARG A 27 0.37 -13.45 -3.04
N ILE A 28 0.09 -12.88 -1.87
CA ILE A 28 -0.47 -11.54 -1.74
C ILE A 28 0.70 -10.59 -1.46
N HIS A 29 0.94 -9.67 -2.38
CA HIS A 29 2.00 -8.68 -2.33
C HIS A 29 1.39 -7.30 -2.07
N GLY A 30 1.77 -6.65 -0.97
CA GLY A 30 1.33 -5.32 -0.60
C GLY A 30 2.25 -4.24 -1.14
N LEU A 31 1.68 -3.23 -1.80
CA LEU A 31 2.35 -1.96 -2.10
C LEU A 31 1.97 -0.96 -1.01
N LEU A 32 2.84 -0.76 -0.03
CA LEU A 32 2.60 0.08 1.14
C LEU A 32 3.27 1.45 0.97
N GLY A 33 2.66 2.49 1.50
CA GLY A 33 3.25 3.83 1.52
C GLY A 33 2.22 4.94 1.70
N PRO A 34 2.65 6.17 2.05
CA PRO A 34 1.75 7.29 2.22
C PRO A 34 1.04 7.69 0.92
N ASN A 35 0.05 8.57 1.05
CA ASN A 35 -0.61 9.15 -0.11
C ASN A 35 0.40 9.95 -0.96
N GLY A 36 0.37 9.71 -2.27
CA GLY A 36 1.32 10.33 -3.19
C GLY A 36 2.67 9.62 -3.33
N ALA A 37 2.91 8.49 -2.64
CA ALA A 37 4.15 7.71 -2.73
C ALA A 37 4.40 7.04 -4.09
N GLY A 38 3.40 7.04 -5.01
CA GLY A 38 3.54 6.44 -6.33
C GLY A 38 2.81 5.10 -6.50
N LYS A 39 2.18 4.55 -5.46
CA LYS A 39 1.48 3.24 -5.47
C LYS A 39 0.50 3.11 -6.64
N THR A 40 -0.52 3.97 -6.68
CA THR A 40 -1.55 3.98 -7.72
C THR A 40 -0.96 4.13 -9.13
N THR A 41 0.08 4.98 -9.30
CA THR A 41 0.75 5.15 -10.60
C THR A 41 1.47 3.87 -11.02
N THR A 42 2.14 3.19 -10.08
CA THR A 42 2.79 1.90 -10.32
C THR A 42 1.75 0.85 -10.74
N LEU A 43 0.62 0.73 -10.03
CA LEU A 43 -0.45 -0.19 -10.39
C LEU A 43 -1.08 0.14 -11.76
N ARG A 44 -1.26 1.42 -12.09
CA ARG A 44 -1.73 1.84 -13.43
C ARG A 44 -0.76 1.42 -14.54
N MET A 45 0.55 1.47 -14.29
CA MET A 45 1.56 0.98 -15.25
C MET A 45 1.48 -0.54 -15.39
N VAL A 46 1.34 -1.28 -14.29
CA VAL A 46 1.15 -2.74 -14.31
C VAL A 46 -0.09 -3.12 -15.12
N LEU A 47 -1.22 -2.44 -14.90
CA LEU A 47 -2.46 -2.66 -15.65
C LEU A 47 -2.43 -2.13 -17.09
N GLY A 48 -1.34 -1.45 -17.50
CA GLY A 48 -1.21 -0.87 -18.85
C GLY A 48 -2.11 0.34 -19.11
N VAL A 49 -2.72 0.91 -18.06
CA VAL A 49 -3.52 2.16 -18.15
C VAL A 49 -2.61 3.37 -18.39
N VAL A 50 -1.41 3.33 -17.82
CA VAL A 50 -0.37 4.35 -18.00
C VAL A 50 0.88 3.66 -18.54
N ARG A 51 1.50 4.24 -19.59
CA ARG A 51 2.77 3.76 -20.12
C ARG A 51 3.90 4.28 -19.24
N PRO A 52 4.86 3.43 -18.79
CA PRO A 52 6.07 3.90 -18.14
C PRO A 52 6.92 4.71 -19.14
N ASP A 53 7.67 5.67 -18.63
CA ASP A 53 8.64 6.43 -19.44
C ASP A 53 9.96 5.66 -19.57
N LEU A 54 10.34 4.93 -18.51
CA LEU A 54 11.50 4.03 -18.45
C LEU A 54 11.14 2.73 -17.74
N GLY A 55 11.97 1.70 -17.96
CA GLY A 55 11.86 0.41 -17.31
C GLY A 55 10.94 -0.58 -18.03
N THR A 56 10.86 -1.78 -17.48
CA THR A 56 10.12 -2.91 -18.04
C THR A 56 9.27 -3.62 -16.99
N ILE A 57 8.19 -4.26 -17.45
CA ILE A 57 7.35 -5.15 -16.66
C ILE A 57 7.38 -6.51 -17.33
N GLU A 58 7.68 -7.55 -16.57
CA GLU A 58 7.74 -8.92 -17.05
C GLU A 58 6.80 -9.83 -16.27
N LEU A 59 6.12 -10.74 -16.96
CA LEU A 59 5.35 -11.81 -16.36
C LEU A 59 5.87 -13.15 -16.89
N ASP A 60 6.29 -14.02 -15.97
CA ASP A 60 6.88 -15.33 -16.28
C ASP A 60 8.03 -15.25 -17.33
N GLY A 61 8.92 -14.23 -17.18
CA GLY A 61 10.06 -13.99 -18.05
C GLY A 61 9.71 -13.40 -19.40
N ARG A 62 8.46 -13.00 -19.63
CA ARG A 62 8.03 -12.33 -20.87
C ARG A 62 7.76 -10.85 -20.61
N ALA A 63 8.44 -9.99 -21.35
CA ALA A 63 8.20 -8.56 -21.30
C ALA A 63 6.77 -8.22 -21.77
N LEU A 64 6.07 -7.41 -21.02
CA LEU A 64 4.74 -6.94 -21.34
C LEU A 64 4.83 -5.70 -22.21
N THR A 65 4.49 -5.82 -23.49
CA THR A 65 4.47 -4.71 -24.43
C THR A 65 3.19 -3.87 -24.26
N PRO A 66 3.25 -2.55 -24.55
CA PRO A 66 2.08 -1.68 -24.44
C PRO A 66 0.93 -2.06 -25.38
N ASP A 67 1.25 -2.72 -26.50
CA ASP A 67 0.29 -2.99 -27.57
C ASP A 67 -0.60 -4.21 -27.30
N VAL A 68 -0.27 -5.01 -26.27
CA VAL A 68 -1.07 -6.18 -25.89
C VAL A 68 -1.92 -5.86 -24.66
N PRO A 69 -3.25 -6.01 -24.72
CA PRO A 69 -4.12 -5.84 -23.55
C PRO A 69 -3.69 -6.73 -22.39
N ARG A 70 -3.60 -6.18 -21.19
CA ARG A 70 -3.10 -6.89 -19.98
C ARG A 70 -3.91 -8.14 -19.64
N GLY A 71 -5.23 -8.15 -19.86
CA GLY A 71 -6.05 -9.33 -19.68
C GLY A 71 -5.59 -10.54 -20.50
N ARG A 72 -5.13 -10.32 -21.73
CA ARG A 72 -4.54 -11.37 -22.58
C ARG A 72 -3.14 -11.79 -22.10
N CYS A 73 -2.48 -10.97 -21.31
CA CYS A 73 -1.21 -11.30 -20.69
C CYS A 73 -1.37 -11.95 -19.32
N GLY A 74 -2.59 -12.21 -18.85
CA GLY A 74 -2.85 -12.80 -17.54
C GLY A 74 -2.79 -11.81 -16.37
N ILE A 75 -2.93 -10.51 -16.62
CA ILE A 75 -3.03 -9.47 -15.59
C ILE A 75 -4.36 -8.77 -15.73
N ALA A 76 -5.15 -8.73 -14.67
CA ALA A 76 -6.38 -7.95 -14.60
C ALA A 76 -6.55 -7.30 -13.22
N GLY A 77 -7.46 -6.36 -13.12
CA GLY A 77 -7.72 -5.65 -11.87
C GLY A 77 -8.35 -4.30 -12.12
N PHE A 78 -8.33 -3.49 -11.08
CA PHE A 78 -8.84 -2.12 -11.15
C PHE A 78 -8.03 -1.20 -10.23
N VAL A 79 -8.04 0.07 -10.60
CA VAL A 79 -7.45 1.16 -9.83
C VAL A 79 -8.58 2.09 -9.45
N GLU A 80 -8.62 2.53 -8.20
CA GLU A 80 -9.73 3.29 -7.62
C GLU A 80 -11.04 2.48 -7.53
N THR A 81 -12.17 3.14 -7.32
CA THR A 81 -13.46 2.45 -7.23
C THR A 81 -13.92 1.98 -8.60
N PRO A 82 -14.25 0.67 -8.76
CA PRO A 82 -14.75 0.17 -10.03
C PRO A 82 -16.03 0.86 -10.46
N ASN A 83 -16.06 1.32 -11.71
CA ASN A 83 -17.22 1.98 -12.30
C ASN A 83 -18.02 1.02 -13.17
N PHE A 84 -19.31 0.92 -12.88
CA PHE A 84 -20.27 0.10 -13.59
C PHE A 84 -21.44 0.94 -14.08
N TYR A 85 -22.21 0.45 -15.04
CA TYR A 85 -23.45 1.05 -15.43
C TYR A 85 -24.48 0.94 -14.29
N PRO A 86 -24.84 2.06 -13.61
CA PRO A 86 -25.60 2.00 -12.35
C PRO A 86 -27.04 1.55 -12.53
N TYR A 87 -27.59 1.68 -13.73
CA TYR A 87 -28.94 1.28 -14.11
C TYR A 87 -29.08 -0.17 -14.54
N LEU A 88 -27.95 -0.86 -14.79
CA LEU A 88 -27.90 -2.30 -15.11
C LEU A 88 -27.72 -3.12 -13.83
N SER A 89 -28.11 -4.42 -13.91
CA SER A 89 -27.83 -5.40 -12.86
C SER A 89 -26.34 -5.77 -12.79
N ALA A 90 -25.93 -6.41 -11.70
CA ALA A 90 -24.57 -6.93 -11.58
C ALA A 90 -24.24 -7.91 -12.70
N SER A 91 -25.11 -8.92 -12.95
CA SER A 91 -24.93 -9.88 -14.03
C SER A 91 -24.81 -9.19 -15.39
N ARG A 92 -25.68 -8.22 -15.68
CA ARG A 92 -25.66 -7.53 -16.98
C ARG A 92 -24.39 -6.70 -17.18
N ASN A 93 -23.86 -6.09 -16.13
CA ASN A 93 -22.55 -5.41 -16.20
C ASN A 93 -21.42 -6.41 -16.53
N LEU A 94 -21.37 -7.56 -15.85
CA LEU A 94 -20.35 -8.59 -16.12
C LEU A 94 -20.51 -9.21 -17.52
N GLU A 95 -21.75 -9.46 -17.97
CA GLU A 95 -22.02 -9.93 -19.31
C GLU A 95 -21.48 -8.99 -20.40
N LEU A 96 -21.66 -7.69 -20.24
CA LEU A 96 -21.11 -6.70 -21.17
C LEU A 96 -19.58 -6.72 -21.20
N LEU A 97 -18.93 -6.85 -20.04
CA LEU A 97 -17.48 -6.94 -19.95
C LEU A 97 -16.96 -8.26 -20.54
N SER A 98 -17.64 -9.37 -20.30
CA SER A 98 -17.25 -10.69 -20.80
C SER A 98 -17.39 -10.86 -22.32
N ALA A 99 -18.12 -9.98 -23.00
CA ALA A 99 -18.30 -10.05 -24.44
C ALA A 99 -16.99 -9.99 -25.24
N TRP A 100 -15.93 -9.40 -24.67
CA TRP A 100 -14.60 -9.29 -25.27
C TRP A 100 -13.70 -10.50 -25.00
N ASP A 101 -14.03 -11.32 -23.98
CA ASP A 101 -13.25 -12.47 -23.54
C ASP A 101 -13.78 -13.82 -24.13
N GLY A 102 -14.75 -13.73 -25.03
CA GLY A 102 -15.30 -14.85 -25.78
C GLY A 102 -16.52 -15.55 -25.12
N PRO A 103 -17.15 -16.51 -25.83
CA PRO A 103 -18.42 -17.09 -25.41
C PRO A 103 -18.37 -17.89 -24.10
N MET A 104 -17.20 -18.39 -23.71
CA MET A 104 -17.04 -19.13 -22.46
C MET A 104 -17.00 -18.20 -21.23
N ALA A 105 -16.53 -16.97 -21.39
CA ALA A 105 -16.50 -16.00 -20.30
C ALA A 105 -17.92 -15.60 -19.85
N HIS A 106 -18.83 -15.48 -20.79
CA HIS A 106 -20.23 -15.16 -20.50
C HIS A 106 -20.92 -16.21 -19.61
N ARG A 107 -20.57 -17.49 -19.78
CA ARG A 107 -21.15 -18.62 -19.00
C ARG A 107 -20.64 -18.63 -17.55
N LYS A 108 -19.52 -17.95 -17.27
CA LYS A 108 -18.92 -17.89 -15.92
C LYS A 108 -19.51 -16.79 -15.02
N VAL A 109 -20.39 -15.93 -15.56
CA VAL A 109 -20.87 -14.74 -14.82
C VAL A 109 -21.55 -15.12 -13.50
N GLU A 110 -22.42 -16.14 -13.51
CA GLU A 110 -23.11 -16.61 -12.30
C GLU A 110 -22.12 -17.18 -11.27
N GLU A 111 -21.19 -18.04 -11.73
CA GLU A 111 -20.13 -18.60 -10.89
C GLU A 111 -19.24 -17.51 -10.26
N LEU A 112 -18.90 -16.48 -11.05
CA LEU A 112 -18.10 -15.36 -10.56
C LEU A 112 -18.85 -14.52 -9.51
N LEU A 113 -20.15 -14.29 -9.71
CA LEU A 113 -20.99 -13.59 -8.73
C LEU A 113 -21.13 -14.39 -7.44
N GLU A 114 -21.26 -15.71 -7.52
CA GLU A 114 -21.27 -16.61 -6.37
C GLU A 114 -19.91 -16.54 -5.63
N ARG A 115 -18.80 -16.66 -6.37
CA ARG A 115 -17.44 -16.62 -5.83
C ARG A 115 -17.12 -15.35 -5.04
N VAL A 116 -17.70 -14.21 -5.46
CA VAL A 116 -17.50 -12.93 -4.74
C VAL A 116 -18.63 -12.63 -3.73
N GLY A 117 -19.57 -13.57 -3.50
CA GLY A 117 -20.65 -13.42 -2.54
C GLY A 117 -21.73 -12.42 -2.96
N LEU A 118 -22.01 -12.34 -4.27
CA LEU A 118 -23.03 -11.47 -4.86
C LEU A 118 -24.15 -12.24 -5.61
N ALA A 119 -24.27 -13.56 -5.44
CA ALA A 119 -25.27 -14.38 -6.11
C ALA A 119 -26.69 -13.85 -5.87
N ASP A 120 -27.07 -13.57 -4.61
CA ASP A 120 -28.40 -13.06 -4.24
C ASP A 120 -28.67 -11.64 -4.78
N ARG A 121 -27.65 -10.95 -5.27
CA ARG A 121 -27.71 -9.60 -5.82
C ARG A 121 -27.42 -9.55 -7.31
N ALA A 122 -27.30 -10.71 -7.98
CA ALA A 122 -26.97 -10.82 -9.40
C ALA A 122 -27.89 -9.95 -10.29
N HIS A 123 -29.18 -9.95 -10.01
CA HIS A 123 -30.20 -9.21 -10.77
C HIS A 123 -30.51 -7.82 -10.21
N SER A 124 -29.86 -7.43 -9.10
CA SER A 124 -30.05 -6.08 -8.51
C SER A 124 -29.26 -5.02 -9.28
N ARG A 125 -29.84 -3.84 -9.44
CA ARG A 125 -29.19 -2.71 -10.11
C ARG A 125 -28.02 -2.20 -9.26
N VAL A 126 -26.86 -1.95 -9.91
CA VAL A 126 -25.61 -1.54 -9.24
C VAL A 126 -25.73 -0.19 -8.52
N ARG A 127 -26.65 0.70 -8.92
CA ARG A 127 -26.91 1.96 -8.20
C ARG A 127 -27.24 1.78 -6.72
N GLY A 128 -27.81 0.63 -6.35
CA GLY A 128 -28.14 0.29 -4.95
C GLY A 128 -27.03 -0.46 -4.19
N PHE A 129 -25.86 -0.63 -4.80
CA PHE A 129 -24.76 -1.36 -4.18
C PHE A 129 -24.00 -0.47 -3.18
N SER A 130 -23.64 -1.08 -2.04
CA SER A 130 -22.66 -0.47 -1.11
C SER A 130 -21.26 -0.41 -1.76
N THR A 131 -20.33 0.30 -1.14
CA THR A 131 -18.94 0.34 -1.60
C THR A 131 -18.33 -1.08 -1.65
N GLY A 132 -18.53 -1.89 -0.60
CA GLY A 132 -18.04 -3.27 -0.57
C GLY A 132 -18.66 -4.17 -1.65
N MET A 133 -19.95 -4.00 -1.95
CA MET A 133 -20.57 -4.73 -3.07
C MET A 133 -19.98 -4.31 -4.42
N ARG A 134 -19.64 -3.03 -4.62
CA ARG A 134 -18.97 -2.56 -5.84
C ARG A 134 -17.54 -3.08 -5.94
N GLN A 135 -16.78 -3.12 -4.83
CA GLN A 135 -15.44 -3.71 -4.79
C GLN A 135 -15.49 -5.22 -5.18
N ARG A 136 -16.40 -5.99 -4.58
CA ARG A 136 -16.59 -7.40 -4.92
C ARG A 136 -17.00 -7.59 -6.39
N LEU A 137 -17.87 -6.74 -6.92
CA LEU A 137 -18.23 -6.78 -8.34
C LEU A 137 -17.02 -6.44 -9.23
N GLY A 138 -16.15 -5.53 -8.81
CA GLY A 138 -14.86 -5.24 -9.46
C GLY A 138 -13.93 -6.44 -9.52
N LEU A 139 -13.84 -7.18 -8.42
CA LEU A 139 -13.09 -8.45 -8.39
C LEU A 139 -13.71 -9.49 -9.35
N ALA A 140 -15.05 -9.63 -9.36
CA ALA A 140 -15.71 -10.52 -10.32
C ALA A 140 -15.40 -10.12 -11.78
N ALA A 141 -15.44 -8.82 -12.09
CA ALA A 141 -15.09 -8.31 -13.41
C ALA A 141 -13.63 -8.62 -13.79
N ALA A 142 -12.68 -8.43 -12.86
CA ALA A 142 -11.29 -8.77 -13.10
C ALA A 142 -11.06 -10.27 -13.30
N LEU A 143 -11.83 -11.13 -12.64
CA LEU A 143 -11.73 -12.58 -12.74
C LEU A 143 -12.34 -13.17 -14.04
N ILE A 144 -13.04 -12.37 -14.85
CA ILE A 144 -13.62 -12.84 -16.14
C ILE A 144 -12.54 -13.46 -17.05
N SER A 145 -11.38 -12.80 -17.14
CA SER A 145 -10.24 -13.24 -17.97
C SER A 145 -9.38 -14.32 -17.33
N ASP A 146 -9.75 -14.82 -16.14
CA ASP A 146 -8.99 -15.79 -15.36
C ASP A 146 -7.49 -15.41 -15.20
N PRO A 147 -7.19 -14.24 -14.61
CA PRO A 147 -5.85 -13.70 -14.60
C PRO A 147 -4.93 -14.46 -13.64
N GLN A 148 -3.65 -14.56 -13.98
CA GLN A 148 -2.61 -15.05 -13.07
C GLN A 148 -2.30 -14.02 -11.98
N VAL A 149 -2.36 -12.71 -12.32
CA VAL A 149 -2.09 -11.60 -11.42
C VAL A 149 -3.33 -10.70 -11.34
N LEU A 150 -3.84 -10.55 -10.14
CA LEU A 150 -4.95 -9.66 -9.81
C LEU A 150 -4.41 -8.40 -9.13
N VAL A 151 -4.71 -7.23 -9.68
CA VAL A 151 -4.24 -5.93 -9.19
C VAL A 151 -5.41 -5.15 -8.61
N VAL A 152 -5.32 -4.71 -7.36
CA VAL A 152 -6.36 -3.94 -6.67
C VAL A 152 -5.77 -2.75 -5.91
N ASP A 153 -6.30 -1.57 -6.16
CA ASP A 153 -5.82 -0.32 -5.55
C ASP A 153 -6.72 0.07 -4.39
N GLU A 154 -6.16 0.16 -3.18
CA GLU A 154 -6.84 0.57 -1.94
C GLU A 154 -8.20 -0.13 -1.74
N PRO A 155 -8.27 -1.49 -1.78
CA PRO A 155 -9.55 -2.21 -1.89
C PRO A 155 -10.45 -2.09 -0.66
N THR A 156 -9.93 -1.72 0.49
CA THR A 156 -10.67 -1.58 1.77
C THR A 156 -11.18 -0.18 2.03
N THR A 157 -10.76 0.80 1.22
CA THR A 157 -11.13 2.20 1.42
C THR A 157 -12.65 2.40 1.38
N GLY A 158 -13.20 2.97 2.46
CA GLY A 158 -14.64 3.25 2.59
C GLY A 158 -15.49 2.04 2.96
N LEU A 159 -14.88 0.94 3.39
CA LEU A 159 -15.57 -0.21 3.95
C LEU A 159 -15.71 -0.10 5.48
N ASP A 160 -16.76 -0.69 5.99
CA ASP A 160 -16.90 -0.94 7.43
C ASP A 160 -16.01 -2.13 7.86
N PRO A 161 -15.76 -2.33 9.16
CA PRO A 161 -14.90 -3.42 9.64
C PRO A 161 -15.37 -4.83 9.24
N ALA A 162 -16.67 -5.04 9.04
CA ALA A 162 -17.20 -6.32 8.56
C ALA A 162 -16.85 -6.52 7.08
N GLY A 163 -17.06 -5.49 6.25
CA GLY A 163 -16.71 -5.50 4.84
C GLY A 163 -15.21 -5.70 4.59
N ILE A 164 -14.34 -5.14 5.44
CA ILE A 164 -12.89 -5.36 5.37
C ILE A 164 -12.58 -6.84 5.61
N ARG A 165 -13.09 -7.44 6.70
CA ARG A 165 -12.86 -8.87 6.99
C ARG A 165 -13.34 -9.78 5.87
N ASP A 166 -14.50 -9.51 5.33
CA ASP A 166 -15.07 -10.31 4.23
C ASP A 166 -14.23 -10.19 2.95
N LEU A 167 -13.72 -8.99 2.66
CA LEU A 167 -12.84 -8.75 1.51
C LEU A 167 -11.48 -9.43 1.68
N HIS A 168 -10.88 -9.37 2.88
CA HIS A 168 -9.65 -10.08 3.22
C HIS A 168 -9.82 -11.59 3.05
N ALA A 169 -10.92 -12.17 3.54
CA ALA A 169 -11.23 -13.58 3.36
C ALA A 169 -11.34 -13.96 1.88
N LEU A 170 -11.99 -13.13 1.06
CA LEU A 170 -12.10 -13.33 -0.38
C LEU A 170 -10.73 -13.29 -1.08
N LEU A 171 -9.90 -12.27 -0.80
CA LEU A 171 -8.56 -12.16 -1.37
C LEU A 171 -7.67 -13.35 -0.98
N THR A 172 -7.75 -13.79 0.29
CA THR A 172 -7.04 -14.98 0.77
C THR A 172 -7.49 -16.25 0.04
N GLN A 173 -8.79 -16.43 -0.18
CA GLN A 173 -9.33 -17.55 -0.96
C GLN A 173 -8.86 -17.53 -2.41
N LEU A 174 -8.81 -16.35 -3.05
CA LEU A 174 -8.30 -16.19 -4.40
C LEU A 174 -6.81 -16.54 -4.50
N ALA A 175 -6.00 -16.11 -3.53
CA ALA A 175 -4.59 -16.48 -3.46
C ALA A 175 -4.40 -17.99 -3.26
N ALA A 176 -5.19 -18.63 -2.37
CA ALA A 176 -5.18 -20.08 -2.16
C ALA A 176 -5.62 -20.86 -3.41
N ALA A 177 -6.45 -20.27 -4.26
CA ALA A 177 -6.85 -20.82 -5.56
C ALA A 177 -5.76 -20.65 -6.65
N GLY A 178 -4.61 -20.04 -6.34
CA GLY A 178 -3.46 -19.90 -7.22
C GLY A 178 -3.31 -18.54 -7.90
N HIS A 179 -4.21 -17.58 -7.66
CA HIS A 179 -4.01 -16.22 -8.16
C HIS A 179 -2.90 -15.51 -7.37
N THR A 180 -2.09 -14.73 -8.05
CA THR A 180 -1.17 -13.79 -7.43
C THR A 180 -1.91 -12.47 -7.23
N ILE A 181 -1.84 -11.87 -6.06
CA ILE A 181 -2.56 -10.63 -5.77
C ILE A 181 -1.55 -9.52 -5.49
N VAL A 182 -1.71 -8.38 -6.14
CA VAL A 182 -0.98 -7.15 -5.85
C VAL A 182 -1.99 -6.12 -5.38
N LEU A 183 -1.87 -5.67 -4.16
CA LEU A 183 -2.74 -4.62 -3.63
C LEU A 183 -1.93 -3.43 -3.13
N SER A 184 -2.51 -2.23 -3.24
CA SER A 184 -1.97 -1.07 -2.55
C SER A 184 -2.73 -0.82 -1.25
N SER A 185 -2.02 -0.31 -0.26
CA SER A 185 -2.60 0.23 0.95
C SER A 185 -1.72 1.33 1.55
N HIS A 186 -2.31 2.22 2.32
CA HIS A 186 -1.61 3.12 3.22
C HIS A 186 -1.72 2.66 4.68
N ASP A 187 -2.47 1.60 4.94
CA ASP A 187 -2.67 1.00 6.26
C ASP A 187 -1.73 -0.19 6.44
N LEU A 188 -0.78 -0.01 7.36
CA LEU A 188 0.20 -1.04 7.70
C LEU A 188 -0.46 -2.28 8.34
N ALA A 189 -1.49 -2.08 9.18
CA ALA A 189 -2.16 -3.18 9.87
C ALA A 189 -2.91 -4.07 8.87
N GLU A 190 -3.49 -3.49 7.83
CA GLU A 190 -4.09 -4.24 6.71
C GLU A 190 -3.06 -5.11 6.01
N VAL A 191 -1.93 -4.51 5.60
CA VAL A 191 -0.87 -5.22 4.88
C VAL A 191 -0.25 -6.32 5.75
N ASP A 192 -0.07 -6.06 7.04
CA ASP A 192 0.47 -7.01 8.01
C ASP A 192 -0.41 -8.26 8.20
N GLN A 193 -1.73 -8.09 8.15
CA GLN A 193 -2.69 -9.19 8.28
C GLN A 193 -2.86 -10.01 7.00
N LEU A 194 -2.73 -9.37 5.83
CA LEU A 194 -3.14 -9.97 4.56
C LEU A 194 -1.95 -10.39 3.70
N CYS A 195 -0.85 -9.64 3.71
CA CYS A 195 0.24 -9.81 2.74
C CYS A 195 1.34 -10.73 3.24
N THR A 196 1.90 -11.52 2.34
CA THR A 196 3.11 -12.33 2.59
C THR A 196 4.38 -11.57 2.23
N ASP A 197 4.30 -10.74 1.19
CA ASP A 197 5.40 -9.93 0.69
C ASP A 197 4.95 -8.45 0.62
N VAL A 198 5.87 -7.54 0.77
CA VAL A 198 5.58 -6.11 0.77
C VAL A 198 6.70 -5.30 0.13
N SER A 199 6.32 -4.32 -0.68
CA SER A 199 7.22 -3.24 -1.10
C SER A 199 6.73 -1.93 -0.51
N VAL A 200 7.61 -1.22 0.20
CA VAL A 200 7.30 0.09 0.78
C VAL A 200 7.79 1.18 -0.16
N LEU A 201 6.88 2.05 -0.58
CA LEU A 201 7.15 3.18 -1.46
C LEU A 201 7.18 4.50 -0.68
N ARG A 202 8.16 5.34 -0.99
CA ARG A 202 8.27 6.72 -0.49
C ARG A 202 8.72 7.62 -1.62
N SER A 203 7.96 8.71 -1.86
CA SER A 203 8.30 9.75 -2.86
C SER A 203 8.65 9.20 -4.26
N GLY A 204 7.94 8.14 -4.67
CA GLY A 204 8.13 7.51 -5.99
C GLY A 204 9.16 6.39 -6.04
N ALA A 205 9.94 6.15 -4.99
CA ALA A 205 10.97 5.13 -4.93
C ALA A 205 10.64 4.00 -3.96
N VAL A 206 11.20 2.81 -4.18
CA VAL A 206 11.11 1.67 -3.26
C VAL A 206 12.16 1.83 -2.16
N VAL A 207 11.72 1.87 -0.90
CA VAL A 207 12.60 1.95 0.28
C VAL A 207 12.75 0.60 0.99
N TYR A 208 11.85 -0.34 0.70
CA TYR A 208 11.93 -1.72 1.15
C TYR A 208 11.21 -2.63 0.15
N ASP A 209 11.79 -3.79 -0.13
CA ASP A 209 11.16 -4.88 -0.89
C ASP A 209 11.55 -6.22 -0.25
N GLY A 210 10.56 -7.05 0.11
CA GLY A 210 10.79 -8.33 0.75
C GLY A 210 9.57 -8.92 1.45
N THR A 211 9.81 -9.92 2.31
CA THR A 211 8.72 -10.56 3.06
C THR A 211 8.27 -9.71 4.24
N MET A 212 6.99 -9.85 4.63
CA MET A 212 6.45 -9.23 5.85
C MET A 212 7.22 -9.67 7.11
N THR A 213 7.61 -10.94 7.18
CA THR A 213 8.42 -11.45 8.29
C THR A 213 9.76 -10.72 8.40
N ALA A 214 10.50 -10.61 7.28
CA ALA A 214 11.78 -9.91 7.27
C ALA A 214 11.63 -8.39 7.57
N LEU A 215 10.49 -7.79 7.21
CA LEU A 215 10.20 -6.40 7.60
C LEU A 215 9.93 -6.27 9.10
N ARG A 216 9.16 -7.20 9.69
CA ARG A 216 8.92 -7.23 11.15
C ARG A 216 10.22 -7.43 11.94
N ASP A 217 11.11 -8.29 11.45
CA ASP A 217 12.41 -8.56 12.10
C ASP A 217 13.33 -7.33 12.11
N ARG A 218 13.07 -6.33 11.25
CA ARG A 218 13.77 -5.03 11.25
C ARG A 218 13.16 -4.02 12.23
N ALA A 219 11.96 -4.30 12.76
CA ALA A 219 11.35 -3.42 13.73
C ALA A 219 12.22 -3.37 15.01
N PRO A 220 12.37 -2.21 15.63
CA PRO A 220 13.12 -2.10 16.86
C PRO A 220 12.50 -3.01 17.92
N ALA A 221 13.35 -3.68 18.71
CA ALA A 221 12.90 -4.63 19.75
C ALA A 221 11.97 -3.97 20.78
N HIS A 222 12.08 -2.65 20.95
CA HIS A 222 11.27 -1.86 21.88
C HIS A 222 10.91 -0.51 21.25
N ALA A 223 9.63 -0.21 21.22
CA ALA A 223 9.10 1.11 20.89
C ALA A 223 8.31 1.64 22.08
N TRP A 224 8.38 2.95 22.27
CA TRP A 224 7.76 3.64 23.39
C TRP A 224 6.98 4.86 22.89
N ARG A 225 5.79 5.04 23.43
CA ARG A 225 5.02 6.26 23.25
C ARG A 225 5.39 7.23 24.34
N LEU A 226 5.86 8.41 23.95
CA LEU A 226 6.30 9.45 24.87
C LEU A 226 5.49 10.72 24.61
N ARG A 227 4.95 11.32 25.68
CA ARG A 227 4.43 12.68 25.69
C ARG A 227 5.18 13.50 26.73
N THR A 228 5.55 14.70 26.34
CA THR A 228 6.32 15.59 27.21
C THR A 228 5.62 16.94 27.40
N SER A 229 6.21 17.82 28.17
CA SER A 229 5.79 19.22 28.28
C SER A 229 6.20 20.05 27.05
N ASP A 230 7.17 19.56 26.26
CA ASP A 230 7.73 20.18 25.06
C ASP A 230 8.26 19.08 24.13
N ASP A 231 7.42 18.62 23.22
CA ASP A 231 7.75 17.51 22.32
C ASP A 231 8.77 17.92 21.24
N GLU A 232 8.83 19.20 20.84
CA GLU A 232 9.82 19.71 19.90
C GLU A 232 11.21 19.66 20.52
N ARG A 233 11.32 20.17 21.74
CA ARG A 233 12.58 20.14 22.49
C ARG A 233 13.03 18.71 22.82
N ALA A 234 12.09 17.82 23.10
CA ALA A 234 12.38 16.41 23.32
C ALA A 234 12.97 15.76 22.04
N ALA A 235 12.38 16.01 20.88
CA ALA A 235 12.89 15.50 19.61
C ALA A 235 14.31 16.04 19.28
N GLU A 236 14.58 17.32 19.54
CA GLU A 236 15.92 17.92 19.39
C GLU A 236 16.97 17.22 20.24
N LEU A 237 16.65 16.90 21.51
CA LEU A 237 17.56 16.24 22.44
C LEU A 237 17.90 14.81 22.04
N ALA A 238 17.07 14.18 21.25
CA ALA A 238 17.33 12.86 20.68
C ALA A 238 18.30 12.88 19.49
N THR A 239 18.46 14.07 18.86
CA THR A 239 19.29 14.23 17.66
C THR A 239 20.76 13.97 17.99
N GLY A 240 21.38 13.01 17.30
CA GLY A 240 22.79 12.65 17.49
C GLY A 240 23.06 11.46 18.41
N GLN A 241 22.03 10.82 18.97
CA GLN A 241 22.18 9.57 19.71
C GLN A 241 22.05 8.36 18.77
N ALA A 242 23.13 7.61 18.58
CA ALA A 242 23.21 6.56 17.54
C ALA A 242 22.26 5.37 17.72
N GLN A 243 21.72 5.15 18.92
CA GLN A 243 20.88 4.00 19.27
C GLN A 243 19.46 4.39 19.73
N LEU A 244 19.11 5.67 19.57
CA LEU A 244 17.81 6.22 19.91
C LEU A 244 17.24 6.93 18.68
N SER A 245 16.02 6.58 18.30
CA SER A 245 15.29 7.33 17.29
C SER A 245 13.97 7.84 17.84
N VAL A 246 13.68 9.12 17.61
CA VAL A 246 12.46 9.78 18.06
C VAL A 246 11.75 10.38 16.85
N HIS A 247 10.50 10.00 16.65
CA HIS A 247 9.68 10.46 15.52
C HIS A 247 8.35 11.04 16.03
N PRO A 248 7.83 12.08 15.39
CA PRO A 248 6.48 12.55 15.65
C PRO A 248 5.46 11.46 15.33
N GLY A 249 4.52 11.18 16.23
CA GLY A 249 3.38 10.32 16.00
C GLY A 249 2.06 11.08 16.19
N SER A 250 0.93 10.40 16.08
CA SER A 250 -0.39 11.01 16.27
C SER A 250 -0.59 11.46 17.74
N GLY A 251 -0.15 12.71 18.05
CA GLY A 251 -0.31 13.34 19.36
C GLY A 251 0.67 12.87 20.46
N ALA A 252 1.79 12.23 20.07
CA ALA A 252 2.87 11.83 20.95
C ALA A 252 4.15 11.59 20.14
N LEU A 253 5.30 11.49 20.78
CA LEU A 253 6.55 11.03 20.17
C LEU A 253 6.62 9.51 20.21
N MET A 254 7.09 8.90 19.13
CA MET A 254 7.46 7.49 19.08
C MET A 254 8.96 7.37 19.28
N VAL A 255 9.37 6.64 20.32
CA VAL A 255 10.77 6.45 20.69
C VAL A 255 11.13 4.99 20.47
N ALA A 256 12.08 4.72 19.57
CA ALA A 256 12.67 3.41 19.40
C ALA A 256 14.04 3.42 20.11
N ALA A 257 14.15 2.66 21.20
CA ALA A 257 15.33 2.56 22.03
C ALA A 257 15.32 1.29 22.87
N GLY A 258 16.47 0.74 23.19
CA GLY A 258 16.62 -0.23 24.28
C GLY A 258 16.28 0.39 25.63
N THR A 259 16.16 -0.44 26.66
CA THR A 259 15.78 0.06 28.01
C THR A 259 16.83 1.02 28.57
N ALA A 260 18.12 0.73 28.38
CA ALA A 260 19.19 1.57 28.90
C ALA A 260 19.25 2.94 28.19
N GLU A 261 19.13 2.93 26.88
CA GLU A 261 19.10 4.15 26.05
C GLU A 261 17.88 5.01 26.36
N LEU A 262 16.73 4.38 26.64
CA LEU A 262 15.53 5.08 27.06
C LEU A 262 15.71 5.74 28.44
N ASP A 263 16.31 5.04 29.40
CA ASP A 263 16.57 5.57 30.74
C ASP A 263 17.49 6.81 30.66
N ASP A 264 18.57 6.73 29.89
CA ASP A 264 19.48 7.86 29.66
C ASP A 264 18.76 9.04 28.99
N TYR A 265 17.88 8.76 28.04
CA TYR A 265 17.08 9.81 27.37
C TYR A 265 16.10 10.49 28.32
N VAL A 266 15.40 9.73 29.15
CA VAL A 266 14.48 10.29 30.16
C VAL A 266 15.23 11.18 31.17
N ILE A 267 16.45 10.78 31.59
CA ILE A 267 17.29 11.59 32.45
C ILE A 267 17.70 12.87 31.73
N ALA A 268 18.09 12.81 30.45
CA ALA A 268 18.44 13.98 29.65
C ALA A 268 17.25 14.95 29.49
N LEU A 269 16.05 14.46 29.27
CA LEU A 269 14.82 15.27 29.23
C LEU A 269 14.60 16.01 30.55
N ALA A 270 14.73 15.32 31.68
CA ALA A 270 14.58 15.93 33.01
C ALA A 270 15.64 17.00 33.27
N ALA A 271 16.90 16.75 32.91
CA ALA A 271 17.99 17.70 33.02
C ALA A 271 17.79 18.96 32.16
N ALA A 272 17.14 18.83 31.01
CA ALA A 272 16.76 19.92 30.13
C ALA A 272 15.47 20.66 30.54
N GLY A 273 14.83 20.26 31.64
CA GLY A 273 13.58 20.85 32.14
C GLY A 273 12.32 20.37 31.36
N VAL A 274 12.44 19.35 30.55
CA VAL A 274 11.32 18.76 29.80
C VAL A 274 10.67 17.67 30.66
N ALA A 275 9.42 17.90 31.09
CA ALA A 275 8.72 16.97 31.94
C ALA A 275 8.06 15.85 31.11
N VAL A 276 8.27 14.60 31.46
CA VAL A 276 7.57 13.45 30.90
C VAL A 276 6.13 13.43 31.42
N ARG A 277 5.15 13.39 30.52
CA ARG A 277 3.71 13.33 30.81
C ARG A 277 3.14 11.93 30.67
N GLU A 278 3.65 11.19 29.69
CA GLU A 278 3.30 9.79 29.45
C GLU A 278 4.53 9.08 28.88
N LEU A 279 4.82 7.90 29.40
CA LEU A 279 5.79 6.97 28.83
C LEU A 279 5.17 5.58 28.89
N ARG A 280 4.84 5.03 27.75
CA ARG A 280 4.22 3.72 27.64
C ARG A 280 4.92 2.89 26.57
N ARG A 281 5.16 1.62 26.88
CA ARG A 281 5.65 0.70 25.86
C ARG A 281 4.57 0.54 24.80
N GLU A 282 4.95 0.67 23.54
CA GLU A 282 4.07 0.46 22.40
C GLU A 282 4.14 -1.00 22.00
N ASP A 283 2.96 -1.61 21.85
CA ASP A 283 2.85 -3.04 21.50
C ASP A 283 3.09 -3.28 19.99
N LEU A 284 3.25 -2.21 19.19
CA LEU A 284 3.46 -2.27 17.74
C LEU A 284 4.75 -1.53 17.34
N PRO A 285 5.95 -2.10 17.64
CA PRO A 285 7.22 -1.54 17.19
C PRO A 285 7.31 -1.44 15.66
N PHE A 286 6.41 -2.13 14.96
CA PHE A 286 6.31 -2.19 13.52
C PHE A 286 5.76 -0.88 12.89
N GLU A 287 4.84 -0.17 13.55
CA GLU A 287 4.37 1.14 13.08
C GLU A 287 5.51 2.17 13.10
N SER A 288 6.37 2.12 14.13
CA SER A 288 7.51 3.04 14.22
C SER A 288 8.53 2.81 13.09
N LEU A 289 8.77 1.56 12.70
CA LEU A 289 9.59 1.24 11.54
C LEU A 289 8.98 1.79 10.25
N PHE A 290 7.67 1.66 10.08
CA PHE A 290 6.98 2.21 8.91
C PHE A 290 7.12 3.73 8.82
N PHE A 291 6.95 4.44 9.93
CA PHE A 291 7.19 5.89 9.97
C PHE A 291 8.63 6.23 9.60
N GLN A 292 9.64 5.53 10.15
CA GLN A 292 11.05 5.73 9.77
C GLN A 292 11.31 5.53 8.27
N LEU A 293 10.66 4.52 7.67
CA LEU A 293 10.80 4.23 6.24
C LEU A 293 10.08 5.27 5.36
N THR A 294 8.99 5.87 5.85
CA THR A 294 8.09 6.70 5.05
C THR A 294 8.23 8.19 5.30
N GLU A 295 8.80 8.62 6.44
CA GLU A 295 9.10 10.04 6.69
C GLU A 295 10.34 10.49 5.90
N PRO A 296 10.33 11.71 5.35
CA PRO A 296 11.52 12.28 4.73
C PRO A 296 12.62 12.39 5.80
N ALA A 297 13.84 11.95 5.46
CA ALA A 297 15.00 12.28 6.28
C ALA A 297 14.99 13.80 6.47
N SER A 298 14.97 14.25 7.72
CA SER A 298 15.05 15.68 8.04
C SER A 298 16.29 16.24 7.33
N ASP A 299 16.06 17.16 6.39
CA ASP A 299 17.16 17.87 5.73
C ASP A 299 18.07 18.46 6.82
N PRO A 300 19.40 18.34 6.69
CA PRO A 300 20.30 19.05 7.58
C PRO A 300 19.95 20.55 7.53
N PRO A 301 19.97 21.27 8.67
CA PRO A 301 19.57 22.66 8.71
C PRO A 301 20.35 23.44 7.65
N GLN A 302 19.62 24.11 6.76
CA GLN A 302 20.23 25.00 5.77
C GLN A 302 21.07 26.03 6.53
N PRO A 303 22.31 26.25 6.13
CA PRO A 303 23.13 27.29 6.78
C PRO A 303 22.42 28.62 6.60
N LEU A 304 22.14 29.28 7.73
CA LEU A 304 21.61 30.63 7.76
C LEU A 304 22.56 31.53 6.91
N LEU A 305 22.05 31.94 5.76
CA LEU A 305 22.73 32.98 4.98
C LEU A 305 22.82 34.20 5.86
N SER A 306 24.00 34.40 6.42
CA SER A 306 24.37 35.64 7.13
C SER A 306 24.11 36.79 6.16
N GLY A 307 23.12 37.60 6.49
CA GLY A 307 22.89 38.87 5.81
C GLY A 307 24.15 39.73 5.89
N ARG A 308 24.78 39.93 4.74
CA ARG A 308 25.69 41.06 4.57
C ARG A 308 24.82 42.30 4.42
N SER A 309 24.79 43.09 5.47
CA SER A 309 24.59 44.52 5.40
C SER A 309 25.77 45.10 4.65
N ASP A 310 25.56 45.60 3.46
CA ASP A 310 26.46 46.58 2.84
C ASP A 310 25.72 47.90 2.64
N GLN A 311 26.43 48.92 3.02
CA GLN A 311 26.18 50.34 3.11
C GLN A 311 25.65 50.98 1.81
#